data_12df4062603cff50db1ca30817791b78
#
_entry.id   12df4062603cff50db1ca30817791b78
#
_cell.length_a   1.000
_cell.length_b   1.000
_cell.length_c   1.000
_cell.angle_alpha   90.00
_cell.angle_beta   90.00
_cell.angle_gamma   90.00
#
_symmetry.space_group_name_H-M   'P 1'
#
loop_
_entity.id
_entity.type
_entity.pdbx_description
1 polymer ?
#
loop_
_entity_poly.entity_id
_entity_poly.type
_entity_poly.pdbx_seq_one_letter_code
_entity_poly.pdbx_strand_id
1 'polypeptide(L)'
;MGSFHQNLKDTGLGIVEAAQEYWHDFILFMREAWILLSLLFVGLAITWWFIDPPPPKHVILATGSVGGEYQALGEKYAEFFAKKHITLELLPTNGAQENINHLVDRKDPVQAAFVQAGVASSKGVEGIQSLGSIGYEPIWFFYRGPVVKESDFEELHGRLKYFVNSKISVGIEGSGTHAQAMHVLEASGLVGGLSLFIYQARKQLKHCKKARLMVFL
;
A
#
# COMPACT_ATOMS: atom_id res chain seq x y z
N MET A 1 -68.74 45.48 -20.02
CA MET A 1 -67.24 45.45 -19.90
C MET A 1 -66.74 45.69 -18.50
N GLY A 2 -67.50 46.22 -17.56
CA GLY A 2 -67.06 46.48 -16.19
C GLY A 2 -66.89 45.23 -15.26
N SER A 3 -67.73 44.21 -15.42
CA SER A 3 -67.74 43.06 -14.52
C SER A 3 -66.50 42.10 -14.66
N PHE A 4 -65.98 42.03 -15.90
CA PHE A 4 -64.77 41.17 -16.16
C PHE A 4 -63.54 41.75 -15.55
N HIS A 5 -63.33 43.04 -15.55
CA HIS A 5 -62.22 43.71 -14.93
C HIS A 5 -62.26 43.69 -13.39
N GLN A 6 -63.45 43.69 -12.79
CA GLN A 6 -63.64 43.54 -11.35
C GLN A 6 -63.31 42.12 -10.90
N ASN A 7 -63.82 41.10 -11.61
CA ASN A 7 -63.49 39.70 -11.28
C ASN A 7 -61.98 39.38 -11.38
N LEU A 8 -61.25 39.96 -12.35
CA LEU A 8 -59.81 39.80 -12.46
C LEU A 8 -59.04 40.46 -11.32
N LYS A 9 -59.52 41.62 -10.84
CA LYS A 9 -58.90 42.29 -9.68
C LYS A 9 -59.15 41.51 -8.39
N ASP A 10 -60.38 41.04 -8.18
CA ASP A 10 -60.78 40.29 -7.00
C ASP A 10 -60.05 38.93 -6.95
N THR A 11 -59.84 38.26 -8.07
CA THR A 11 -59.04 37.02 -8.16
C THR A 11 -57.56 37.29 -7.90
N GLY A 12 -57.02 38.40 -8.43
CA GLY A 12 -55.64 38.80 -8.19
C GLY A 12 -55.35 39.17 -6.75
N LEU A 13 -56.28 39.89 -6.10
CA LEU A 13 -56.20 40.23 -4.67
C LEU A 13 -56.23 38.96 -3.79
N GLY A 14 -57.12 38.01 -4.09
CA GLY A 14 -57.20 36.75 -3.35
C GLY A 14 -55.94 35.88 -3.44
N ILE A 15 -55.27 35.90 -4.61
CA ILE A 15 -53.99 35.20 -4.75
C ILE A 15 -52.86 35.85 -3.90
N VAL A 16 -52.85 37.20 -3.87
CA VAL A 16 -51.86 37.94 -3.08
C VAL A 16 -52.08 37.74 -1.57
N GLU A 17 -53.36 37.80 -1.15
CA GLU A 17 -53.71 37.53 0.25
C GLU A 17 -53.37 36.12 0.68
N ALA A 18 -53.72 35.12 -0.13
CA ALA A 18 -53.31 33.73 0.13
C ALA A 18 -51.78 33.56 0.18
N ALA A 19 -51.05 34.19 -0.74
CA ALA A 19 -49.59 34.14 -0.73
C ALA A 19 -48.98 34.80 0.52
N GLN A 20 -49.58 35.89 1.01
CA GLN A 20 -49.15 36.56 2.26
C GLN A 20 -49.44 35.69 3.49
N GLU A 21 -50.58 35.02 3.54
CA GLU A 21 -50.94 34.10 4.61
C GLU A 21 -49.99 32.91 4.68
N TYR A 22 -49.73 32.23 3.54
CA TYR A 22 -48.73 31.16 3.44
C TYR A 22 -47.31 31.63 3.82
N TRP A 23 -46.94 32.85 3.44
CA TRP A 23 -45.63 33.42 3.80
C TRP A 23 -45.52 33.72 5.29
N HIS A 24 -46.59 34.20 5.92
CA HIS A 24 -46.61 34.42 7.37
C HIS A 24 -46.51 33.11 8.14
N ASP A 25 -47.30 32.12 7.76
CA ASP A 25 -47.26 30.79 8.39
C ASP A 25 -45.89 30.12 8.20
N PHE A 26 -45.25 30.29 7.04
CA PHE A 26 -43.89 29.81 6.79
C PHE A 26 -42.89 30.49 7.72
N ILE A 27 -42.98 31.79 7.94
CA ILE A 27 -42.08 32.51 8.87
C ILE A 27 -42.30 32.05 10.31
N LEU A 28 -43.54 31.86 10.73
CA LEU A 28 -43.85 31.35 12.07
C LEU A 28 -43.30 29.93 12.25
N PHE A 29 -43.51 29.05 11.28
CA PHE A 29 -42.97 27.70 11.28
C PHE A 29 -41.42 27.69 11.35
N MET A 30 -40.76 28.52 10.55
CA MET A 30 -39.31 28.67 10.59
C MET A 30 -38.79 29.16 11.92
N ARG A 31 -39.52 30.07 12.56
CA ARG A 31 -39.20 30.62 13.88
C ARG A 31 -39.34 29.58 15.01
N GLU A 32 -40.29 28.67 14.90
CA GLU A 32 -40.50 27.60 15.86
C GLU A 32 -39.60 26.38 15.57
N ALA A 33 -39.38 26.06 14.26
CA ALA A 33 -38.60 24.92 13.84
C ALA A 33 -37.08 25.17 13.78
N TRP A 34 -36.62 26.43 14.01
CA TRP A 34 -35.19 26.77 13.80
C TRP A 34 -34.23 25.93 14.67
N ILE A 35 -34.65 25.55 15.87
CA ILE A 35 -33.85 24.69 16.75
C ILE A 35 -33.68 23.31 16.15
N LEU A 36 -34.76 22.68 15.66
CA LEU A 36 -34.72 21.37 15.02
C LEU A 36 -33.91 21.40 13.71
N LEU A 37 -34.09 22.47 12.91
CA LEU A 37 -33.31 22.67 11.68
C LEU A 37 -31.83 22.88 11.98
N SER A 38 -31.50 23.61 13.04
CA SER A 38 -30.11 23.78 13.48
C SER A 38 -29.49 22.49 13.96
N LEU A 39 -30.23 21.69 14.74
CA LEU A 39 -29.75 20.36 15.18
C LEU A 39 -29.55 19.40 13.99
N LEU A 40 -30.49 19.41 13.03
CA LEU A 40 -30.36 18.64 11.79
C LEU A 40 -29.11 19.06 10.99
N PHE A 41 -28.90 20.38 10.85
CA PHE A 41 -27.74 20.90 10.12
C PHE A 41 -26.42 20.55 10.82
N VAL A 42 -26.36 20.66 12.15
CA VAL A 42 -25.20 20.23 12.94
C VAL A 42 -24.95 18.72 12.81
N GLY A 43 -26.01 17.91 12.86
CA GLY A 43 -25.92 16.48 12.67
C GLY A 43 -25.37 16.12 11.28
N LEU A 44 -25.86 16.78 10.22
CA LEU A 44 -25.35 16.61 8.86
C LEU A 44 -23.89 17.06 8.72
N ALA A 45 -23.53 18.19 9.35
CA ALA A 45 -22.13 18.68 9.33
C ALA A 45 -21.18 17.73 10.05
N ILE A 46 -21.58 17.17 11.19
CA ILE A 46 -20.84 16.15 11.90
C ILE A 46 -20.69 14.90 11.04
N THR A 47 -21.77 14.41 10.46
CA THR A 47 -21.74 13.24 9.56
C THR A 47 -20.81 13.48 8.37
N TRP A 48 -20.89 14.67 7.75
CA TRP A 48 -20.00 15.07 6.65
C TRP A 48 -18.52 15.07 7.07
N TRP A 49 -18.22 15.50 8.29
CA TRP A 49 -16.86 15.50 8.82
C TRP A 49 -16.27 14.09 9.00
N PHE A 50 -17.11 13.10 9.33
CA PHE A 50 -16.71 11.72 9.51
C PHE A 50 -16.76 10.87 8.23
N ILE A 51 -17.30 11.41 7.13
CA ILE A 51 -17.28 10.70 5.85
C ILE A 51 -15.87 10.80 5.26
N ASP A 52 -15.19 9.65 5.18
CA ASP A 52 -13.92 9.57 4.49
C ASP A 52 -14.07 9.93 3.01
N PRO A 53 -13.11 10.68 2.44
CA PRO A 53 -13.14 10.99 1.02
C PRO A 53 -13.13 9.69 0.20
N PRO A 54 -13.79 9.67 -0.96
CA PRO A 54 -13.78 8.49 -1.82
C PRO A 54 -12.34 8.13 -2.19
N PRO A 55 -12.02 6.82 -2.29
CA PRO A 55 -10.66 6.38 -2.61
C PRO A 55 -10.17 6.99 -3.92
N PRO A 56 -8.88 7.29 -4.03
CA PRO A 56 -8.30 7.87 -5.23
C PRO A 56 -8.53 6.92 -6.43
N LYS A 57 -8.85 7.47 -7.57
CA LYS A 57 -9.04 6.70 -8.82
C LYS A 57 -7.72 6.36 -9.52
N HIS A 58 -6.63 6.96 -9.11
CA HIS A 58 -5.28 6.72 -9.59
C HIS A 58 -4.39 6.42 -8.40
N VAL A 59 -3.70 5.29 -8.45
CA VAL A 59 -2.81 4.80 -7.38
C VAL A 59 -1.50 4.35 -8.02
N ILE A 60 -0.38 4.78 -7.46
CA ILE A 60 0.95 4.32 -7.86
C ILE A 60 1.39 3.21 -6.90
N LEU A 61 1.65 2.03 -7.48
CA LEU A 61 2.09 0.83 -6.77
C LEU A 61 3.56 0.55 -7.08
N ALA A 62 4.43 0.70 -6.07
CA ALA A 62 5.81 0.26 -6.19
C ALA A 62 5.88 -1.27 -6.15
N THR A 63 6.52 -1.85 -7.14
CA THR A 63 6.57 -3.29 -7.36
C THR A 63 7.97 -3.83 -7.04
N GLY A 64 8.69 -4.30 -8.02
CA GLY A 64 10.06 -4.79 -7.92
C GLY A 64 10.73 -4.68 -9.28
N SER A 65 11.82 -5.40 -9.47
CA SER A 65 12.54 -5.36 -10.73
C SER A 65 11.68 -5.84 -11.90
N VAL A 66 11.88 -5.22 -13.05
CA VAL A 66 11.20 -5.60 -14.30
C VAL A 66 11.38 -7.10 -14.60
N GLY A 67 10.27 -7.80 -14.83
CA GLY A 67 10.22 -9.25 -15.03
C GLY A 67 10.35 -10.06 -13.73
N GLY A 68 10.26 -9.43 -12.58
CA GLY A 68 10.18 -10.07 -11.27
C GLY A 68 8.75 -10.45 -10.87
N GLU A 69 8.61 -11.21 -9.79
CA GLU A 69 7.30 -11.71 -9.33
C GLU A 69 6.38 -10.58 -8.87
N TYR A 70 6.89 -9.56 -8.19
CA TYR A 70 6.10 -8.39 -7.76
C TYR A 70 5.58 -7.60 -8.95
N GLN A 71 6.38 -7.49 -10.03
CA GLN A 71 5.92 -6.87 -11.27
C GLN A 71 4.75 -7.66 -11.88
N ALA A 72 4.91 -8.98 -12.04
CA ALA A 72 3.88 -9.84 -12.60
C ALA A 72 2.60 -9.87 -11.74
N LEU A 73 2.75 -9.78 -10.41
CA LEU A 73 1.62 -9.68 -9.51
C LEU A 73 0.93 -8.31 -9.64
N GLY A 74 1.70 -7.23 -9.72
CA GLY A 74 1.21 -5.87 -9.94
C GLY A 74 0.36 -5.76 -11.20
N GLU A 75 0.77 -6.39 -12.29
CA GLU A 75 0.01 -6.43 -13.55
C GLU A 75 -1.37 -7.07 -13.37
N LYS A 76 -1.46 -8.18 -12.62
CA LYS A 76 -2.75 -8.82 -12.29
C LYS A 76 -3.63 -7.92 -11.42
N TYR A 77 -3.04 -7.21 -10.46
CA TYR A 77 -3.77 -6.24 -9.65
C TYR A 77 -4.26 -5.07 -10.49
N ALA A 78 -3.43 -4.55 -11.41
CA ALA A 78 -3.83 -3.48 -12.32
C ALA A 78 -5.05 -3.87 -13.19
N GLU A 79 -5.07 -5.08 -13.74
CA GLU A 79 -6.22 -5.61 -14.47
C GLU A 79 -7.49 -5.71 -13.60
N PHE A 80 -7.34 -6.16 -12.35
CA PHE A 80 -8.45 -6.26 -11.41
C PHE A 80 -9.01 -4.89 -11.04
N PHE A 81 -8.16 -3.93 -10.71
CA PHE A 81 -8.56 -2.58 -10.32
C PHE A 81 -9.13 -1.78 -11.49
N ALA A 82 -8.65 -2.00 -12.71
CA ALA A 82 -9.21 -1.40 -13.92
C ALA A 82 -10.71 -1.72 -14.09
N LYS A 83 -11.15 -2.95 -13.76
CA LYS A 83 -12.57 -3.35 -13.75
C LYS A 83 -13.40 -2.58 -12.71
N LYS A 84 -12.76 -1.95 -11.74
CA LYS A 84 -13.37 -1.11 -10.70
C LYS A 84 -13.19 0.39 -10.97
N HIS A 85 -12.77 0.77 -12.18
CA HIS A 85 -12.50 2.15 -12.58
C HIS A 85 -11.40 2.83 -11.75
N ILE A 86 -10.44 2.04 -11.25
CA ILE A 86 -9.24 2.52 -10.56
C ILE A 86 -8.05 2.19 -11.47
N THR A 87 -7.26 3.22 -11.76
CA THR A 87 -6.00 3.08 -12.52
C THR A 87 -4.88 2.79 -11.54
N LEU A 88 -4.26 1.63 -11.67
CA LEU A 88 -3.08 1.26 -10.91
C LEU A 88 -1.85 1.42 -11.79
N GLU A 89 -1.03 2.42 -11.51
CA GLU A 89 0.26 2.64 -12.18
C GLU A 89 1.33 1.85 -11.47
N LEU A 90 2.12 1.08 -12.22
CA LEU A 90 3.17 0.25 -11.66
C LEU A 90 4.52 0.97 -11.76
N LEU A 91 5.16 1.15 -10.60
CA LEU A 91 6.51 1.70 -10.51
C LEU A 91 7.52 0.55 -10.29
N PRO A 92 8.36 0.22 -11.29
CA PRO A 92 9.44 -0.74 -11.10
C PRO A 92 10.52 -0.21 -10.16
N THR A 93 10.96 -1.04 -9.21
CA THR A 93 12.00 -0.70 -8.22
C THR A 93 13.02 -1.83 -8.08
N ASN A 94 14.04 -1.64 -7.24
CA ASN A 94 14.98 -2.69 -6.90
C ASN A 94 14.43 -3.67 -5.85
N GLY A 95 13.27 -3.39 -5.25
CA GLY A 95 12.56 -4.29 -4.35
C GLY A 95 12.17 -3.65 -3.01
N ALA A 96 11.92 -4.51 -2.03
CA ALA A 96 11.20 -4.18 -0.80
C ALA A 96 11.79 -3.01 0.02
N GLN A 97 13.12 -2.86 0.08
CA GLN A 97 13.75 -1.78 0.84
C GLN A 97 13.51 -0.42 0.16
N GLU A 98 13.65 -0.34 -1.16
CA GLU A 98 13.36 0.86 -1.93
C GLU A 98 11.87 1.21 -1.84
N ASN A 99 11.02 0.19 -1.90
CA ASN A 99 9.57 0.34 -1.75
C ASN A 99 9.18 0.98 -0.41
N ILE A 100 9.84 0.57 0.68
CA ILE A 100 9.64 1.18 2.00
C ILE A 100 10.08 2.65 1.99
N ASN A 101 11.22 2.96 1.37
CA ASN A 101 11.73 4.32 1.30
C ASN A 101 10.74 5.24 0.57
N HIS A 102 10.15 4.79 -0.54
CA HIS A 102 9.09 5.51 -1.24
C HIS A 102 7.87 5.76 -0.33
N LEU A 103 7.42 4.74 0.43
CA LEU A 103 6.26 4.89 1.32
C LEU A 103 6.52 5.80 2.53
N VAL A 104 7.76 5.85 3.03
CA VAL A 104 8.15 6.71 4.16
C VAL A 104 8.26 8.17 3.74
N ASP A 105 8.72 8.44 2.53
CA ASP A 105 8.80 9.81 2.01
C ASP A 105 7.40 10.31 1.63
N ARG A 106 6.82 11.16 2.48
CA ARG A 106 5.49 11.75 2.25
C ARG A 106 5.40 12.68 1.03
N LYS A 107 6.52 13.03 0.42
CA LYS A 107 6.56 13.81 -0.82
C LYS A 107 6.56 12.92 -2.05
N ASP A 108 6.84 11.64 -1.87
CA ASP A 108 6.80 10.66 -2.94
C ASP A 108 5.34 10.36 -3.33
N PRO A 109 5.02 10.27 -4.62
CA PRO A 109 3.67 10.01 -5.09
C PRO A 109 3.22 8.55 -4.92
N VAL A 110 4.08 7.65 -4.43
CA VAL A 110 3.75 6.23 -4.21
C VAL A 110 2.80 6.08 -3.03
N GLN A 111 1.64 5.45 -3.25
CA GLN A 111 0.64 5.21 -2.22
C GLN A 111 0.62 3.78 -1.71
N ALA A 112 1.12 2.83 -2.51
CA ALA A 112 1.13 1.41 -2.15
C ALA A 112 2.41 0.73 -2.64
N ALA A 113 2.82 -0.34 -1.97
CA ALA A 113 4.02 -1.08 -2.36
C ALA A 113 3.95 -2.55 -1.90
N PHE A 114 4.61 -3.43 -2.65
CA PHE A 114 4.88 -4.78 -2.20
C PHE A 114 6.16 -4.80 -1.35
N VAL A 115 6.07 -5.38 -0.16
CA VAL A 115 7.17 -5.43 0.79
C VAL A 115 7.30 -6.84 1.37
N GLN A 116 8.52 -7.34 1.42
CA GLN A 116 8.82 -8.61 2.10
C GLN A 116 8.73 -8.48 3.61
N ALA A 117 8.24 -9.52 4.26
CA ALA A 117 8.26 -9.61 5.72
C ALA A 117 9.70 -9.51 6.26
N GLY A 118 9.88 -8.77 7.37
CA GLY A 118 11.19 -8.59 8.01
C GLY A 118 12.10 -7.53 7.40
N VAL A 119 11.75 -6.94 6.26
CA VAL A 119 12.53 -5.83 5.68
C VAL A 119 12.18 -4.50 6.35
N ALA A 120 10.91 -4.30 6.70
CA ALA A 120 10.48 -3.16 7.49
C ALA A 120 10.84 -3.36 8.95
N SER A 121 11.81 -2.60 9.46
CA SER A 121 12.01 -2.51 10.90
C SER A 121 10.91 -1.63 11.51
N SER A 122 10.53 -1.91 12.76
CA SER A 122 9.52 -1.11 13.49
C SER A 122 9.92 0.35 13.70
N LYS A 123 11.19 0.68 13.50
CA LYS A 123 11.71 2.06 13.55
C LYS A 123 11.76 2.63 12.15
N GLY A 124 11.11 3.78 11.94
CA GLY A 124 11.17 4.54 10.68
C GLY A 124 10.04 4.23 9.68
N VAL A 125 9.05 3.41 10.04
CA VAL A 125 7.87 3.11 9.22
C VAL A 125 6.58 3.74 9.77
N GLU A 126 6.72 4.80 10.53
CA GLU A 126 5.57 5.51 11.12
C GLU A 126 4.61 6.02 10.03
N GLY A 127 3.34 5.68 10.17
CA GLY A 127 2.28 6.06 9.22
C GLY A 127 2.12 5.14 8.03
N ILE A 128 2.88 4.03 7.94
CA ILE A 128 2.64 2.95 6.98
C ILE A 128 1.72 1.91 7.62
N GLN A 129 0.72 1.47 6.87
CA GLN A 129 -0.21 0.43 7.30
C GLN A 129 -0.12 -0.77 6.37
N SER A 130 -0.12 -1.98 6.97
CA SER A 130 -0.20 -3.21 6.19
C SER A 130 -1.65 -3.50 5.79
N LEU A 131 -1.87 -3.74 4.50
CA LEU A 131 -3.17 -4.17 3.97
C LEU A 131 -3.36 -5.70 4.09
N GLY A 132 -2.32 -6.43 4.48
CA GLY A 132 -2.35 -7.87 4.65
C GLY A 132 -1.20 -8.58 3.96
N SER A 133 -1.12 -9.89 4.16
CA SER A 133 -0.15 -10.76 3.49
C SER A 133 -0.74 -11.30 2.18
N ILE A 134 0.03 -11.23 1.11
CA ILE A 134 -0.35 -11.72 -0.23
C ILE A 134 0.22 -13.10 -0.55
N GLY A 135 1.20 -13.58 0.22
CA GLY A 135 1.81 -14.89 0.02
C GLY A 135 2.96 -15.15 0.98
N TYR A 136 3.46 -16.36 0.93
CA TYR A 136 4.67 -16.77 1.63
C TYR A 136 5.86 -16.71 0.68
N GLU A 137 6.95 -16.07 1.11
CA GLU A 137 8.22 -16.02 0.37
C GLU A 137 9.26 -16.82 1.14
N PRO A 138 9.48 -18.11 0.81
CA PRO A 138 10.52 -18.91 1.46
C PRO A 138 11.89 -18.43 1.03
N ILE A 139 12.83 -18.38 1.98
CA ILE A 139 14.24 -18.11 1.69
C ILE A 139 14.89 -19.42 1.24
N TRP A 140 15.42 -19.45 0.02
CA TRP A 140 16.18 -20.58 -0.50
C TRP A 140 17.67 -20.28 -0.42
N PHE A 141 18.43 -21.20 0.19
CA PHE A 141 19.87 -21.15 0.26
C PHE A 141 20.47 -22.27 -0.60
N PHE A 142 21.13 -21.90 -1.67
CA PHE A 142 21.82 -22.83 -2.57
C PHE A 142 23.32 -22.78 -2.32
N TYR A 143 23.95 -23.94 -2.21
CA TYR A 143 25.39 -24.02 -2.07
C TYR A 143 25.99 -25.07 -2.99
N ARG A 144 27.26 -24.92 -3.28
CA ARG A 144 28.06 -25.92 -4.01
C ARG A 144 29.19 -26.42 -3.09
N GLY A 145 29.09 -27.66 -2.66
CA GLY A 145 30.02 -28.25 -1.74
C GLY A 145 29.69 -29.71 -1.43
N PRO A 146 30.39 -30.32 -0.47
CA PRO A 146 30.03 -31.66 -0.02
C PRO A 146 28.62 -31.68 0.55
N VAL A 147 27.96 -32.81 0.44
CA VAL A 147 26.62 -33.00 1.01
C VAL A 147 26.75 -32.92 2.54
N VAL A 148 26.07 -32.00 3.15
CA VAL A 148 25.99 -31.88 4.60
C VAL A 148 24.99 -32.93 5.08
N LYS A 149 25.38 -33.74 6.07
CA LYS A 149 24.53 -34.80 6.61
C LYS A 149 23.47 -34.21 7.55
N GLU A 150 22.34 -34.91 7.63
CA GLU A 150 21.21 -34.46 8.48
C GLU A 150 21.56 -34.33 9.95
N SER A 151 22.48 -35.16 10.45
CA SER A 151 23.05 -35.09 11.81
C SER A 151 23.77 -33.79 12.13
N ASP A 152 24.21 -33.06 11.10
CA ASP A 152 24.97 -31.81 11.28
C ASP A 152 23.99 -30.60 11.38
N PHE A 153 22.69 -30.89 11.44
CA PHE A 153 21.61 -29.89 11.32
C PHE A 153 20.89 -29.55 12.63
N GLU A 154 21.31 -30.06 13.77
CA GLU A 154 20.59 -29.85 15.03
C GLU A 154 20.51 -28.38 15.48
N GLU A 155 21.45 -27.54 15.06
CA GLU A 155 21.39 -26.10 15.30
C GLU A 155 21.56 -25.29 14.00
N LEU A 156 20.73 -24.26 13.81
CA LEU A 156 20.83 -23.32 12.66
C LEU A 156 22.26 -22.72 12.57
N HIS A 157 22.87 -22.40 13.71
CA HIS A 157 24.24 -21.89 13.81
C HIS A 157 25.27 -22.90 13.33
N GLY A 158 25.07 -24.20 13.58
CA GLY A 158 25.94 -25.27 13.11
C GLY A 158 26.04 -25.35 11.60
N ARG A 159 24.91 -25.20 10.91
CA ARG A 159 24.83 -25.33 9.44
C ARG A 159 25.64 -24.26 8.72
N LEU A 160 25.60 -23.04 9.19
CA LEU A 160 26.27 -21.91 8.54
C LEU A 160 27.77 -21.86 8.84
N LYS A 161 28.26 -22.47 9.93
CA LYS A 161 29.72 -22.58 10.26
C LYS A 161 30.52 -23.31 9.18
N TYR A 162 29.91 -24.26 8.44
CA TYR A 162 30.55 -24.92 7.31
C TYR A 162 30.91 -23.95 6.17
N PHE A 163 30.34 -22.77 6.17
CA PHE A 163 30.49 -21.78 5.10
C PHE A 163 31.43 -20.63 5.48
N VAL A 164 32.05 -20.69 6.67
CA VAL A 164 33.09 -19.72 7.05
C VAL A 164 34.20 -19.74 5.99
N ASN A 165 34.67 -18.57 5.60
CA ASN A 165 35.62 -18.35 4.49
C ASN A 165 35.07 -18.65 3.07
N SER A 166 33.78 -18.80 2.93
CA SER A 166 33.13 -18.98 1.61
C SER A 166 32.70 -17.66 1.03
N LYS A 167 32.46 -17.68 -0.30
CA LYS A 167 31.89 -16.56 -1.04
C LYS A 167 30.37 -16.74 -1.08
N ILE A 168 29.62 -15.75 -0.56
CA ILE A 168 28.15 -15.77 -0.52
C ILE A 168 27.61 -14.63 -1.37
N SER A 169 26.66 -14.96 -2.24
CA SER A 169 25.88 -13.96 -2.95
C SER A 169 24.60 -13.64 -2.17
N VAL A 170 24.43 -12.38 -1.80
CA VAL A 170 23.35 -11.90 -0.93
C VAL A 170 22.27 -11.09 -1.65
N GLY A 171 22.26 -11.09 -2.98
CA GLY A 171 21.31 -10.27 -3.74
C GLY A 171 21.83 -8.88 -4.03
N ILE A 172 20.99 -8.04 -4.61
CA ILE A 172 21.29 -6.64 -4.93
C ILE A 172 20.99 -5.81 -3.68
N GLU A 173 21.83 -4.84 -3.39
CA GLU A 173 21.55 -3.85 -2.35
C GLU A 173 20.18 -3.17 -2.59
N GLY A 174 19.39 -3.00 -1.52
CA GLY A 174 18.01 -2.50 -1.63
C GLY A 174 16.94 -3.55 -1.97
N SER A 175 17.34 -4.78 -2.35
CA SER A 175 16.38 -5.88 -2.54
C SER A 175 15.98 -6.53 -1.21
N GLY A 176 14.79 -7.13 -1.19
CA GLY A 176 14.33 -7.92 -0.04
C GLY A 176 15.24 -9.13 0.24
N THR A 177 15.74 -9.80 -0.81
CA THR A 177 16.70 -10.90 -0.69
C THR A 177 17.97 -10.46 0.03
N HIS A 178 18.50 -9.25 -0.29
CA HIS A 178 19.67 -8.70 0.37
C HIS A 178 19.41 -8.49 1.86
N ALA A 179 18.32 -7.81 2.21
CA ALA A 179 17.95 -7.54 3.60
C ALA A 179 17.77 -8.83 4.41
N GLN A 180 17.09 -9.83 3.85
CA GLN A 180 16.86 -11.12 4.48
C GLN A 180 18.17 -11.91 4.64
N ALA A 181 19.02 -11.94 3.62
CA ALA A 181 20.30 -12.62 3.67
C ALA A 181 21.19 -11.99 4.76
N MET A 182 21.27 -10.67 4.82
CA MET A 182 22.04 -9.96 5.85
C MET A 182 21.50 -10.26 7.24
N HIS A 183 20.19 -10.25 7.44
CA HIS A 183 19.57 -10.57 8.72
C HIS A 183 19.89 -11.99 9.20
N VAL A 184 19.85 -12.99 8.29
CA VAL A 184 20.21 -14.38 8.61
C VAL A 184 21.70 -14.50 8.95
N LEU A 185 22.58 -13.83 8.19
CA LEU A 185 24.02 -13.85 8.43
C LEU A 185 24.41 -13.14 9.72
N GLU A 186 23.79 -12.03 10.05
CA GLU A 186 23.96 -11.30 11.32
C GLU A 186 23.52 -12.16 12.51
N ALA A 187 22.30 -12.72 12.43
CA ALA A 187 21.78 -13.59 13.48
C ALA A 187 22.64 -14.83 13.72
N SER A 188 23.34 -15.30 12.68
CA SER A 188 24.29 -16.45 12.80
C SER A 188 25.70 -16.07 13.19
N GLY A 189 26.03 -14.78 13.38
CA GLY A 189 27.34 -14.29 13.75
C GLY A 189 28.42 -14.45 12.68
N LEU A 190 28.04 -14.62 11.41
CA LEU A 190 28.97 -14.97 10.33
C LEU A 190 29.44 -13.78 9.49
N VAL A 191 28.90 -12.60 9.70
CA VAL A 191 29.16 -11.42 8.83
C VAL A 191 30.66 -11.08 8.75
N GLY A 192 31.41 -11.23 9.83
CA GLY A 192 32.84 -10.91 9.88
C GLY A 192 33.77 -11.92 9.20
N GLY A 193 33.30 -13.09 8.84
CA GLY A 193 34.12 -14.18 8.25
C GLY A 193 33.80 -14.54 6.80
N LEU A 194 32.94 -13.75 6.11
CA LEU A 194 32.44 -14.07 4.78
C LEU A 194 32.81 -13.01 3.75
N SER A 195 33.07 -13.47 2.51
CA SER A 195 33.16 -12.57 1.35
C SER A 195 31.78 -12.46 0.70
N LEU A 196 31.12 -11.29 0.85
CA LEU A 196 29.79 -11.05 0.33
C LEU A 196 29.85 -10.54 -1.11
N PHE A 197 28.96 -11.04 -1.96
CA PHE A 197 28.84 -10.65 -3.35
C PHE A 197 27.41 -10.21 -3.69
N ILE A 198 27.30 -9.12 -4.44
CA ILE A 198 26.05 -8.52 -4.87
C ILE A 198 25.77 -8.89 -6.34
N TYR A 199 24.72 -9.67 -6.61
CA TYR A 199 24.30 -10.07 -7.96
C TYR A 199 22.79 -10.12 -8.10
N GLN A 200 22.29 -9.88 -9.32
CA GLN A 200 20.89 -10.15 -9.67
C GLN A 200 20.60 -11.66 -9.68
N ALA A 201 19.40 -12.08 -9.28
CA ALA A 201 19.00 -13.46 -9.12
C ALA A 201 19.36 -14.36 -10.32
N ARG A 202 19.07 -13.93 -11.56
CA ARG A 202 19.42 -14.71 -12.78
C ARG A 202 20.93 -14.88 -12.99
N LYS A 203 21.75 -13.92 -12.56
CA LYS A 203 23.22 -13.99 -12.63
C LYS A 203 23.78 -14.84 -11.51
N GLN A 204 23.13 -14.85 -10.34
CA GLN A 204 23.55 -15.65 -9.17
C GLN A 204 23.62 -17.13 -9.51
N LEU A 205 22.57 -17.72 -10.07
CA LEU A 205 22.55 -19.15 -10.43
C LEU A 205 23.61 -19.53 -11.47
N LYS A 206 23.89 -18.65 -12.43
CA LYS A 206 24.97 -18.90 -13.42
C LYS A 206 26.36 -18.92 -12.77
N HIS A 207 26.62 -18.06 -11.78
CA HIS A 207 27.88 -18.01 -11.04
C HIS A 207 28.03 -19.18 -10.08
N CYS A 208 26.94 -19.65 -9.45
CA CYS A 208 26.96 -20.84 -8.61
C CYS A 208 27.39 -22.09 -9.40
N LYS A 209 27.04 -22.19 -10.68
CA LYS A 209 27.49 -23.30 -11.55
C LYS A 209 28.98 -23.24 -11.92
N LYS A 210 29.56 -22.03 -12.01
CA LYS A 210 30.97 -21.83 -12.44
C LYS A 210 31.97 -21.75 -11.29
N ALA A 211 31.58 -21.33 -10.11
CA ALA A 211 32.46 -21.13 -8.96
C ALA A 211 31.85 -21.81 -7.73
N ARG A 212 32.66 -22.04 -6.67
CA ARG A 212 32.16 -22.40 -5.32
C ARG A 212 31.50 -21.15 -4.72
N LEU A 213 30.32 -20.81 -5.18
CA LEU A 213 29.54 -19.68 -4.74
C LEU A 213 28.23 -20.16 -4.11
N MET A 214 27.89 -19.61 -2.97
CA MET A 214 26.60 -19.81 -2.33
C MET A 214 25.67 -18.66 -2.68
N VAL A 215 24.38 -18.93 -2.81
CA VAL A 215 23.39 -18.00 -3.29
C VAL A 215 22.16 -18.03 -2.39
N PHE A 216 21.72 -16.86 -1.95
CA PHE A 216 20.39 -16.64 -1.43
C PHE A 216 19.45 -16.24 -2.56
N LEU A 217 18.27 -16.81 -2.60
CA LEU A 217 17.17 -16.47 -3.50
C LEU A 217 15.90 -16.27 -2.71
#